data_ab0c972cbf00f683d79a7034c1bdc1b4
#
_entry.id   ab0c972cbf00f683d79a7034c1bdc1b4
#
_cell.length_a   1.000
_cell.length_b   1.000
_cell.length_c   1.000
_cell.angle_alpha   90.00
_cell.angle_beta   90.00
_cell.angle_gamma   90.00
#
_symmetry.space_group_name_H-M   'P 1'
#
loop_
_entity.id
_entity.type
_entity.pdbx_description
1 polymer ?
#
loop_
_entity_poly.entity_id
_entity_poly.type
_entity_poly.pdbx_seq_one_letter_code
_entity_poly.pdbx_strand_id
1 'polypeptide(L)'
;STEFNNIPLKEEKLAEGFDKNNIGYRVIPKNNSSNHGMECGFCAFGCGYESRNSSYKVWLENDDFNGDIYSDTGIQKIVIDNNKATHIEVENNGETSRIEVEKVILAGGSLNTPSILLNSGYKNPQLGKNLKTHPVSGVAAKFNEEQKPWYGSMQGMHSEDFLFKTNNYGYLLQGLPMHPSIFFPYFPNFVSTADNFIESYNHWSGAIVLTSDTSSGSLINNGPLWKYTLNDFDNNHLLDGLTQLVRSYYLAGAEEIMVSASPTMHWKRNENEDIEEFLSKILSIKNQPYRLLLGSAHQMGTARMNPDPKLGVTDIDGKVHGLDNVYIVDSS
;
A
#
# COMPACT_ATOMS: atom_id res chain seq x y z
N SER A 1 -21.00 -1.01 -2.95
CA SER A 1 -20.01 -0.20 -3.68
C SER A 1 -20.70 0.65 -4.72
N THR A 2 -20.40 1.92 -4.76
CA THR A 2 -20.93 2.82 -5.80
C THR A 2 -20.00 2.69 -6.99
N GLU A 3 -20.51 2.28 -8.14
CA GLU A 3 -19.77 2.30 -9.40
C GLU A 3 -19.73 3.74 -9.89
N PHE A 4 -18.54 4.32 -9.94
CA PHE A 4 -18.30 5.60 -10.59
C PHE A 4 -17.92 5.31 -12.04
N ASN A 5 -18.72 5.77 -12.97
CA ASN A 5 -18.48 5.56 -14.40
C ASN A 5 -17.45 6.56 -14.99
N ASN A 6 -16.92 7.48 -14.18
CA ASN A 6 -16.05 8.54 -14.66
C ASN A 6 -14.65 8.44 -14.02
N ILE A 7 -13.64 8.60 -14.87
CA ILE A 7 -12.25 8.77 -14.46
C ILE A 7 -12.07 10.20 -13.97
N PRO A 8 -11.41 10.46 -12.82
CA PRO A 8 -11.14 11.82 -12.37
C PRO A 8 -10.14 12.52 -13.28
N LEU A 9 -10.29 13.85 -13.44
CA LEU A 9 -9.48 14.68 -14.32
C LEU A 9 -7.97 14.38 -14.23
N LYS A 10 -7.45 14.19 -13.03
CA LYS A 10 -6.03 13.88 -12.78
C LYS A 10 -5.54 12.57 -13.40
N GLU A 11 -6.43 11.70 -13.84
CA GLU A 11 -6.13 10.40 -14.44
C GLU A 11 -6.56 10.31 -15.91
N GLU A 12 -7.23 11.32 -16.48
CA GLU A 12 -7.67 11.33 -17.88
C GLU A 12 -6.49 11.21 -18.85
N LYS A 13 -5.37 11.89 -18.57
CA LYS A 13 -4.14 11.76 -19.38
C LYS A 13 -3.49 10.40 -19.27
N LEU A 14 -3.60 9.75 -18.11
CA LEU A 14 -3.15 8.36 -17.97
C LEU A 14 -4.02 7.40 -18.79
N ALA A 15 -5.34 7.59 -18.78
CA ALA A 15 -6.27 6.82 -19.60
C ALA A 15 -5.99 7.00 -21.10
N GLU A 16 -5.84 8.25 -21.57
CA GLU A 16 -5.43 8.55 -22.94
C GLU A 16 -4.11 7.86 -23.32
N GLY A 17 -3.15 7.86 -22.40
CA GLY A 17 -1.87 7.18 -22.60
C GLY A 17 -1.99 5.66 -22.65
N PHE A 18 -2.86 5.07 -21.83
CA PHE A 18 -3.13 3.62 -21.86
C PHE A 18 -3.78 3.21 -23.19
N ASP A 19 -4.78 3.97 -23.67
CA ASP A 19 -5.38 3.73 -24.98
C ASP A 19 -4.34 3.73 -26.10
N LYS A 20 -3.45 4.74 -26.13
CA LYS A 20 -2.38 4.86 -27.13
C LYS A 20 -1.29 3.78 -27.00
N ASN A 21 -1.09 3.25 -25.80
CA ASN A 21 -0.12 2.19 -25.51
C ASN A 21 -0.75 0.77 -25.56
N ASN A 22 -2.02 0.66 -25.97
CA ASN A 22 -2.81 -0.57 -26.01
C ASN A 22 -2.87 -1.30 -24.66
N ILE A 23 -3.01 -0.58 -23.56
CA ILE A 23 -3.17 -1.10 -22.20
C ILE A 23 -4.65 -0.99 -21.81
N GLY A 24 -5.25 -2.11 -21.46
CA GLY A 24 -6.60 -2.16 -20.91
C GLY A 24 -6.67 -1.56 -19.51
N TYR A 25 -7.77 -0.88 -19.17
CA TYR A 25 -7.97 -0.33 -17.84
C TYR A 25 -9.45 -0.30 -17.46
N ARG A 26 -9.72 -0.15 -16.17
CA ARG A 26 -11.08 -0.01 -15.64
C ARG A 26 -11.12 0.98 -14.48
N VAL A 27 -12.32 1.53 -14.26
CA VAL A 27 -12.61 2.37 -13.09
C VAL A 27 -12.63 1.50 -11.83
N ILE A 28 -12.00 1.99 -10.76
CA ILE A 28 -11.94 1.28 -9.48
C ILE A 28 -13.24 1.51 -8.70
N PRO A 29 -13.96 0.46 -8.28
CA PRO A 29 -15.12 0.58 -7.40
C PRO A 29 -14.74 1.23 -6.07
N LYS A 30 -15.60 2.09 -5.55
CA LYS A 30 -15.37 2.80 -4.28
C LYS A 30 -16.34 2.31 -3.20
N ASN A 31 -15.82 2.20 -1.98
CA ASN A 31 -16.64 1.90 -0.81
C ASN A 31 -17.17 3.20 -0.18
N ASN A 32 -18.00 3.90 -0.96
CA ASN A 32 -18.67 5.14 -0.56
C ASN A 32 -20.19 5.00 -0.62
N SER A 33 -20.89 5.72 0.23
CA SER A 33 -22.36 5.78 0.25
C SER A 33 -22.93 6.80 -0.75
N SER A 34 -22.11 7.68 -1.32
CA SER A 34 -22.51 8.72 -2.29
C SER A 34 -21.40 9.02 -3.29
N ASN A 35 -21.72 9.76 -4.36
CA ASN A 35 -20.77 10.21 -5.38
C ASN A 35 -19.83 11.33 -4.92
N HIS A 36 -19.91 11.74 -3.66
CA HIS A 36 -19.17 12.90 -3.15
C HIS A 36 -17.65 12.76 -3.24
N GLY A 37 -17.11 11.55 -3.19
CA GLY A 37 -15.68 11.26 -3.36
C GLY A 37 -15.09 11.66 -4.71
N MET A 38 -15.91 11.95 -5.72
CA MET A 38 -15.44 12.44 -7.04
C MET A 38 -15.12 13.93 -7.04
N GLU A 39 -15.56 14.68 -6.03
CA GLU A 39 -15.53 16.14 -6.04
C GLU A 39 -14.56 16.77 -5.04
N CYS A 40 -13.81 16.00 -4.24
CA CYS A 40 -12.94 16.59 -3.22
C CYS A 40 -11.48 16.13 -3.20
N GLY A 41 -11.17 14.85 -3.13
CA GLY A 41 -9.78 14.34 -3.12
C GLY A 41 -9.16 14.10 -1.74
N PHE A 42 -9.86 14.30 -0.64
CA PHE A 42 -9.31 14.18 0.73
C PHE A 42 -9.46 12.80 1.37
N CYS A 43 -9.81 11.75 0.62
CA CYS A 43 -10.05 10.42 1.17
C CYS A 43 -8.89 9.83 1.98
N ALA A 44 -7.64 10.23 1.70
CA ALA A 44 -6.46 9.78 2.45
C ALA A 44 -6.33 10.42 3.84
N PHE A 45 -6.98 11.56 4.06
CA PHE A 45 -6.86 12.39 5.27
C PHE A 45 -8.12 12.37 6.14
N GLY A 46 -9.12 11.60 5.75
CA GLY A 46 -10.43 11.54 6.38
C GLY A 46 -11.54 12.03 5.44
N CYS A 47 -12.77 11.62 5.72
CA CYS A 47 -13.93 12.02 4.93
C CYS A 47 -14.85 12.94 5.75
N GLY A 48 -14.72 14.25 5.55
CA GLY A 48 -15.57 15.25 6.22
C GLY A 48 -17.05 15.23 5.79
N TYR A 49 -17.37 14.45 4.76
CA TYR A 49 -18.75 14.31 4.24
C TYR A 49 -19.41 13.00 4.66
N GLU A 50 -18.74 12.19 5.50
CA GLU A 50 -19.22 10.88 5.96
C GLU A 50 -19.64 9.92 4.83
N SER A 51 -19.23 10.18 3.60
CA SER A 51 -19.60 9.34 2.45
C SER A 51 -18.77 8.06 2.36
N ARG A 52 -17.57 8.03 2.99
CA ARG A 52 -16.71 6.85 3.00
C ARG A 52 -17.19 5.85 4.05
N ASN A 53 -17.46 4.62 3.62
CA ASN A 53 -17.83 3.52 4.51
C ASN A 53 -16.54 2.95 5.15
N SER A 54 -16.30 3.30 6.41
CA SER A 54 -15.24 2.69 7.24
C SER A 54 -15.80 1.52 8.05
N SER A 55 -14.92 0.68 8.59
CA SER A 55 -15.31 -0.38 9.52
C SER A 55 -16.01 0.20 10.76
N TYR A 56 -15.54 1.35 11.24
CA TYR A 56 -16.17 2.07 12.34
C TYR A 56 -17.64 2.39 12.01
N LYS A 57 -17.88 3.07 10.88
CA LYS A 57 -19.23 3.48 10.45
C LYS A 57 -20.15 2.28 10.17
N VAL A 58 -19.62 1.21 9.58
CA VAL A 58 -20.46 0.08 9.14
C VAL A 58 -20.75 -0.90 10.27
N TRP A 59 -19.79 -1.07 11.19
CA TRP A 59 -19.89 -2.13 12.21
C TRP A 59 -19.94 -1.62 13.64
N LEU A 60 -19.26 -0.53 13.97
CA LEU A 60 -19.17 -0.05 15.36
C LEU A 60 -20.22 1.02 15.69
N GLU A 61 -20.62 1.85 14.72
CA GLU A 61 -21.74 2.80 14.88
C GLU A 61 -23.12 2.15 14.69
N ASN A 62 -23.15 0.84 14.40
CA ASN A 62 -24.40 0.12 14.16
C ASN A 62 -25.09 -0.19 15.50
N ASP A 63 -26.41 -0.07 15.55
CA ASP A 63 -27.25 -0.40 16.71
C ASP A 63 -27.11 -1.86 17.14
N ASP A 64 -26.67 -2.76 16.26
CA ASP A 64 -26.40 -4.17 16.55
C ASP A 64 -25.07 -4.40 17.28
N PHE A 65 -24.18 -3.40 17.36
CA PHE A 65 -22.92 -3.53 18.10
C PHE A 65 -23.18 -3.50 19.60
N ASN A 66 -22.90 -4.59 20.27
CA ASN A 66 -23.04 -4.74 21.72
C ASN A 66 -21.71 -5.11 22.36
N GLY A 67 -20.80 -4.14 22.45
CA GLY A 67 -19.49 -4.34 23.03
C GLY A 67 -18.88 -3.04 23.53
N ASP A 68 -17.85 -3.15 24.37
CA ASP A 68 -17.09 -2.01 24.86
C ASP A 68 -15.90 -1.70 23.97
N ILE A 69 -15.64 -0.43 23.71
CA ILE A 69 -14.46 0.06 22.96
C ILE A 69 -13.55 0.79 23.92
N TYR A 70 -12.33 0.28 24.08
CA TYR A 70 -11.28 0.92 24.87
C TYR A 70 -10.28 1.61 23.94
N SER A 71 -10.44 2.91 23.75
CA SER A 71 -9.47 3.71 22.99
C SER A 71 -8.18 3.90 23.79
N ASP A 72 -7.09 4.25 23.08
CA ASP A 72 -5.77 4.52 23.68
C ASP A 72 -5.23 3.41 24.58
N THR A 73 -5.69 2.17 24.31
CA THR A 73 -5.36 0.97 25.10
C THR A 73 -4.61 -0.03 24.24
N GLY A 74 -3.31 -0.15 24.48
CA GLY A 74 -2.41 -1.04 23.73
C GLY A 74 -2.27 -2.41 24.40
N ILE A 75 -2.49 -3.50 23.65
CA ILE A 75 -2.19 -4.87 24.12
C ILE A 75 -0.69 -5.09 24.07
N GLN A 76 -0.06 -5.36 25.21
CA GLN A 76 1.37 -5.63 25.33
C GLN A 76 1.69 -7.12 25.12
N LYS A 77 0.94 -7.98 25.74
CA LYS A 77 1.06 -9.45 25.60
C LYS A 77 -0.19 -10.18 26.09
N ILE A 78 -0.23 -11.47 25.77
CA ILE A 78 -1.21 -12.45 26.27
C ILE A 78 -0.54 -13.28 27.35
N VAL A 79 -1.24 -13.50 28.47
CA VAL A 79 -0.82 -14.44 29.50
C VAL A 79 -1.38 -15.81 29.14
N ILE A 80 -0.47 -16.75 28.86
CA ILE A 80 -0.82 -18.12 28.44
C ILE A 80 -0.48 -19.08 29.55
N ASP A 81 -1.46 -19.88 29.97
CA ASP A 81 -1.29 -20.99 30.92
C ASP A 81 -1.91 -22.26 30.32
N ASN A 82 -1.15 -23.37 30.35
CA ASN A 82 -1.58 -24.68 29.83
C ASN A 82 -2.24 -24.59 28.42
N ASN A 83 -1.60 -23.88 27.47
CA ASN A 83 -2.07 -23.66 26.11
C ASN A 83 -3.33 -22.78 26.00
N LYS A 84 -3.77 -22.13 27.05
CA LYS A 84 -4.94 -21.26 27.07
C LYS A 84 -4.55 -19.84 27.45
N ALA A 85 -5.03 -18.87 26.71
CA ALA A 85 -4.98 -17.47 27.11
C ALA A 85 -5.94 -17.26 28.29
N THR A 86 -5.42 -16.74 29.40
CA THR A 86 -6.20 -16.45 30.62
C THR A 86 -6.42 -14.98 30.83
N HIS A 87 -5.45 -14.14 30.45
CA HIS A 87 -5.51 -12.70 30.57
C HIS A 87 -4.80 -12.04 29.38
N ILE A 88 -5.11 -10.77 29.14
CA ILE A 88 -4.30 -9.87 28.33
C ILE A 88 -3.68 -8.82 29.26
N GLU A 89 -2.42 -8.43 29.01
CA GLU A 89 -1.81 -7.26 29.61
C GLU A 89 -1.97 -6.09 28.66
N VAL A 90 -2.58 -5.02 29.16
CA VAL A 90 -2.85 -3.81 28.40
C VAL A 90 -2.18 -2.61 29.06
N GLU A 91 -1.80 -1.63 28.26
CA GLU A 91 -1.28 -0.35 28.70
C GLU A 91 -2.22 0.77 28.24
N ASN A 92 -2.58 1.64 29.15
CA ASN A 92 -3.34 2.85 28.90
C ASN A 92 -2.68 3.98 29.67
N ASN A 93 -2.27 5.06 29.01
CA ASN A 93 -1.61 6.24 29.61
C ASN A 93 -0.42 5.91 30.53
N GLY A 94 0.36 4.87 30.21
CA GLY A 94 1.53 4.43 30.98
C GLY A 94 1.20 3.51 32.17
N GLU A 95 -0.07 3.23 32.42
CA GLU A 95 -0.50 2.26 33.43
C GLU A 95 -0.76 0.90 32.79
N THR A 96 -0.19 -0.14 33.40
CA THR A 96 -0.40 -1.52 32.94
C THR A 96 -1.48 -2.20 33.78
N SER A 97 -2.43 -2.84 33.12
CA SER A 97 -3.51 -3.59 33.74
C SER A 97 -3.63 -4.99 33.12
N ARG A 98 -4.27 -5.90 33.87
CA ARG A 98 -4.61 -7.23 33.38
C ARG A 98 -6.12 -7.38 33.28
N ILE A 99 -6.57 -7.90 32.13
CA ILE A 99 -7.97 -8.20 31.86
C ILE A 99 -8.10 -9.70 31.66
N GLU A 100 -8.96 -10.35 32.44
CA GLU A 100 -9.29 -11.76 32.27
C GLU A 100 -10.06 -11.98 30.97
N VAL A 101 -9.75 -13.06 30.24
CA VAL A 101 -10.35 -13.33 28.92
C VAL A 101 -10.72 -14.80 28.77
N GLU A 102 -11.84 -15.07 28.12
CA GLU A 102 -12.24 -16.42 27.70
C GLU A 102 -11.69 -16.74 26.30
N LYS A 103 -11.61 -15.76 25.42
CA LYS A 103 -11.13 -15.89 24.05
C LYS A 103 -10.40 -14.61 23.65
N VAL A 104 -9.34 -14.75 22.85
CA VAL A 104 -8.60 -13.62 22.26
C VAL A 104 -8.68 -13.69 20.76
N ILE A 105 -9.04 -12.58 20.13
CA ILE A 105 -8.99 -12.40 18.68
C ILE A 105 -8.00 -11.28 18.39
N LEU A 106 -6.89 -11.62 17.74
CA LEU A 106 -5.87 -10.66 17.34
C LEU A 106 -6.21 -10.10 15.96
N ALA A 107 -6.26 -8.78 15.85
CA ALA A 107 -6.49 -8.04 14.63
C ALA A 107 -5.58 -6.80 14.54
N GLY A 108 -4.36 -6.89 15.07
CA GLY A 108 -3.37 -5.80 15.11
C GLY A 108 -2.58 -5.61 13.82
N GLY A 109 -2.86 -6.41 12.78
CA GLY A 109 -2.16 -6.38 11.49
C GLY A 109 -0.79 -7.01 11.52
N SER A 110 -0.15 -7.06 10.37
CA SER A 110 1.05 -7.86 10.10
C SER A 110 2.30 -7.46 10.90
N LEU A 111 2.28 -6.35 11.61
CA LEU A 111 3.40 -5.94 12.46
C LEU A 111 3.10 -6.17 13.94
N ASN A 112 1.91 -5.80 14.42
CA ASN A 112 1.59 -5.87 15.84
C ASN A 112 1.10 -7.24 16.27
N THR A 113 0.27 -7.91 15.47
CA THR A 113 -0.23 -9.27 15.80
C THR A 113 0.91 -10.26 16.10
N PRO A 114 1.91 -10.43 15.22
CA PRO A 114 3.04 -11.32 15.55
C PRO A 114 3.89 -10.79 16.71
N SER A 115 4.03 -9.47 16.88
CA SER A 115 4.77 -8.88 18.01
C SER A 115 4.11 -9.22 19.36
N ILE A 116 2.79 -9.15 19.46
CA ILE A 116 2.04 -9.52 20.65
C ILE A 116 2.29 -10.99 21.00
N LEU A 117 2.21 -11.90 20.03
CA LEU A 117 2.46 -13.34 20.24
C LEU A 117 3.91 -13.61 20.64
N LEU A 118 4.90 -12.97 20.01
CA LEU A 118 6.31 -13.09 20.36
C LEU A 118 6.57 -12.58 21.77
N ASN A 119 6.01 -11.45 22.17
CA ASN A 119 6.11 -10.88 23.52
C ASN A 119 5.39 -11.74 24.58
N SER A 120 4.41 -12.54 24.16
CA SER A 120 3.69 -13.52 25.01
C SER A 120 4.49 -14.80 25.21
N GLY A 121 5.68 -14.94 24.61
CA GLY A 121 6.50 -16.14 24.69
C GLY A 121 6.05 -17.27 23.78
N TYR A 122 5.05 -17.03 22.91
CA TYR A 122 4.60 -18.03 21.95
C TYR A 122 5.68 -18.31 20.89
N LYS A 123 5.91 -19.57 20.59
CA LYS A 123 6.97 -20.02 19.68
C LYS A 123 6.38 -20.78 18.50
N ASN A 124 6.60 -20.25 17.31
CA ASN A 124 6.30 -20.91 16.04
C ASN A 124 7.37 -20.52 15.02
N PRO A 125 7.88 -21.45 14.20
CA PRO A 125 8.97 -21.17 13.26
C PRO A 125 8.60 -20.17 12.15
N GLN A 126 7.31 -19.94 11.88
CA GLN A 126 6.81 -19.03 10.86
C GLN A 126 6.44 -17.65 11.41
N LEU A 127 6.26 -17.51 12.73
CA LEU A 127 5.82 -16.28 13.35
C LEU A 127 6.82 -15.13 13.10
N GLY A 128 6.32 -13.99 12.64
CA GLY A 128 7.11 -12.82 12.31
C GLY A 128 7.95 -12.94 11.03
N LYS A 129 7.75 -14.02 10.25
CA LYS A 129 8.41 -14.25 8.96
C LYS A 129 7.41 -14.13 7.81
N ASN A 130 7.90 -14.27 6.58
CA ASN A 130 7.09 -14.26 5.36
C ASN A 130 6.36 -12.92 5.11
N LEU A 131 6.89 -11.81 5.66
CA LEU A 131 6.33 -10.50 5.39
C LEU A 131 6.34 -10.22 3.88
N LYS A 132 5.17 -9.98 3.32
CA LYS A 132 4.95 -9.45 1.99
C LYS A 132 4.57 -7.98 2.11
N THR A 133 4.95 -7.17 1.15
CA THR A 133 4.76 -5.73 1.22
C THR A 133 3.97 -5.15 0.06
N HIS A 134 3.83 -5.90 -1.05
CA HIS A 134 3.24 -5.37 -2.26
C HIS A 134 3.90 -4.05 -2.65
N PRO A 135 5.21 -4.05 -2.96
CA PRO A 135 5.99 -2.82 -3.09
C PRO A 135 5.50 -1.94 -4.22
N VAL A 136 5.53 -0.64 -3.97
CA VAL A 136 5.02 0.42 -4.84
C VAL A 136 6.12 1.39 -5.16
N SER A 137 6.23 1.78 -6.44
CA SER A 137 6.99 2.93 -6.91
C SER A 137 6.15 3.74 -7.90
N GLY A 138 6.57 4.96 -8.26
CA GLY A 138 5.71 5.86 -9.00
C GLY A 138 6.37 6.69 -10.08
N VAL A 139 5.50 7.25 -10.91
CA VAL A 139 5.81 8.20 -11.99
C VAL A 139 4.91 9.42 -11.81
N ALA A 140 5.46 10.60 -12.04
CA ALA A 140 4.71 11.83 -12.17
C ALA A 140 4.96 12.44 -13.55
N ALA A 141 3.93 13.01 -14.17
CA ALA A 141 4.01 13.60 -15.50
C ALA A 141 3.32 14.95 -15.52
N LYS A 142 3.95 15.94 -16.18
CA LYS A 142 3.45 17.29 -16.35
C LYS A 142 2.89 17.48 -17.76
N PHE A 143 1.78 18.19 -17.84
CA PHE A 143 1.09 18.54 -19.08
C PHE A 143 0.89 20.04 -19.21
N ASN A 144 0.58 20.50 -20.42
CA ASN A 144 0.20 21.90 -20.64
C ASN A 144 -1.20 22.20 -20.10
N GLU A 145 -2.07 21.19 -20.08
CA GLU A 145 -3.43 21.29 -19.54
C GLU A 145 -3.44 21.07 -18.02
N GLU A 146 -4.37 21.71 -17.33
CA GLU A 146 -4.58 21.54 -15.89
C GLU A 146 -5.07 20.13 -15.59
N GLN A 147 -4.47 19.45 -14.59
CA GLN A 147 -4.78 18.08 -14.16
C GLN A 147 -5.45 18.03 -12.78
N LYS A 148 -5.26 19.03 -11.94
CA LYS A 148 -5.73 19.07 -10.54
C LYS A 148 -5.36 17.80 -9.76
N PRO A 149 -4.06 17.51 -9.54
CA PRO A 149 -3.54 16.21 -9.10
C PRO A 149 -4.05 15.74 -7.73
N TRP A 150 -4.53 16.61 -6.88
CA TRP A 150 -5.13 16.28 -5.58
C TRP A 150 -6.65 16.09 -5.63
N TYR A 151 -7.32 16.51 -6.72
CA TYR A 151 -8.77 16.57 -6.81
C TYR A 151 -9.38 15.27 -7.32
N GLY A 152 -10.57 14.94 -6.84
CA GLY A 152 -11.31 13.74 -7.23
C GLY A 152 -11.04 12.52 -6.37
N SER A 153 -11.57 11.37 -6.75
CA SER A 153 -11.39 10.12 -5.99
C SER A 153 -9.93 9.75 -5.84
N MET A 154 -9.56 9.09 -4.76
CA MET A 154 -8.16 8.80 -4.42
C MET A 154 -7.42 8.05 -5.52
N GLN A 155 -7.99 6.97 -6.02
CA GLN A 155 -7.49 6.18 -7.15
C GLN A 155 -8.67 5.89 -8.05
N GLY A 156 -8.70 6.49 -9.24
CA GLY A 156 -9.86 6.42 -10.14
C GLY A 156 -9.85 5.20 -11.03
N MET A 157 -8.69 4.82 -11.54
CA MET A 157 -8.54 3.73 -12.50
C MET A 157 -7.31 2.87 -12.25
N HIS A 158 -7.35 1.64 -12.76
CA HIS A 158 -6.20 0.74 -12.80
C HIS A 158 -6.19 -0.13 -14.06
N SER A 159 -5.00 -0.67 -14.38
CA SER A 159 -4.82 -1.75 -15.35
C SER A 159 -4.39 -3.03 -14.66
N GLU A 160 -4.98 -4.15 -15.08
CA GLU A 160 -4.66 -5.52 -14.63
C GLU A 160 -3.95 -6.34 -15.70
N ASP A 161 -3.62 -5.76 -16.84
CA ASP A 161 -3.03 -6.46 -17.99
C ASP A 161 -1.70 -7.16 -17.67
N PHE A 162 -1.02 -6.71 -16.62
CA PHE A 162 0.30 -7.21 -16.24
C PHE A 162 0.30 -8.05 -14.96
N LEU A 163 -0.87 -8.42 -14.41
CA LEU A 163 -0.97 -9.17 -13.13
C LEU A 163 -0.25 -10.52 -13.17
N PHE A 164 -0.28 -11.19 -14.29
CA PHE A 164 0.26 -12.54 -14.47
C PHE A 164 1.34 -12.58 -15.55
N LYS A 165 2.24 -11.59 -15.57
CA LYS A 165 3.23 -11.39 -16.61
C LYS A 165 4.25 -12.54 -16.68
N THR A 166 4.72 -13.00 -15.52
CA THR A 166 5.75 -14.08 -15.44
C THR A 166 5.48 -14.98 -14.24
N ASN A 167 5.31 -16.30 -14.48
CA ASN A 167 5.11 -17.30 -13.42
C ASN A 167 3.98 -16.96 -12.43
N ASN A 168 2.87 -16.44 -12.91
CA ASN A 168 1.72 -15.94 -12.11
C ASN A 168 2.04 -14.75 -11.21
N TYR A 169 3.12 -14.03 -11.44
CA TYR A 169 3.48 -12.78 -10.79
C TYR A 169 3.55 -11.64 -11.80
N GLY A 170 3.38 -10.45 -11.34
CA GLY A 170 3.43 -9.26 -12.16
C GLY A 170 3.13 -8.00 -11.34
N TYR A 171 2.37 -7.08 -11.93
CA TYR A 171 2.08 -5.80 -11.31
C TYR A 171 0.76 -5.21 -11.81
N LEU A 172 0.22 -4.28 -11.01
CA LEU A 172 -0.86 -3.37 -11.38
C LEU A 172 -0.28 -2.01 -11.74
N LEU A 173 -0.93 -1.32 -12.70
CA LEU A 173 -0.73 0.10 -12.94
C LEU A 173 -1.95 0.86 -12.44
N GLN A 174 -1.75 1.92 -11.67
CA GLN A 174 -2.85 2.61 -11.01
C GLN A 174 -2.62 4.11 -10.94
N GLY A 175 -3.68 4.92 -11.15
CA GLY A 175 -3.64 6.35 -10.90
C GLY A 175 -3.43 6.66 -9.41
N LEU A 176 -2.74 7.76 -9.11
CA LEU A 176 -2.44 8.18 -7.75
C LEU A 176 -2.76 9.67 -7.57
N PRO A 177 -3.46 10.06 -6.48
CA PRO A 177 -3.56 11.47 -6.13
C PRO A 177 -2.20 12.00 -5.68
N MET A 178 -1.82 13.16 -6.18
CA MET A 178 -0.57 13.80 -5.81
C MET A 178 -0.82 14.88 -4.75
N HIS A 179 -1.23 14.50 -3.55
CA HIS A 179 -1.22 15.43 -2.43
C HIS A 179 0.24 15.76 -2.06
N PRO A 180 0.60 17.04 -1.79
CA PRO A 180 1.99 17.41 -1.50
C PRO A 180 2.63 16.55 -0.41
N SER A 181 1.92 16.27 0.68
CA SER A 181 2.39 15.44 1.79
C SER A 181 2.65 13.97 1.43
N ILE A 182 1.99 13.45 0.39
CA ILE A 182 2.20 12.09 -0.13
C ILE A 182 3.27 12.10 -1.22
N PHE A 183 3.29 13.14 -2.03
CA PHE A 183 4.16 13.23 -3.22
C PHE A 183 5.63 13.49 -2.87
N PHE A 184 5.92 14.51 -2.06
CA PHE A 184 7.30 14.92 -1.78
C PHE A 184 8.22 13.81 -1.24
N PRO A 185 7.78 12.88 -0.38
CA PRO A 185 8.63 11.77 0.06
C PRO A 185 9.11 10.85 -1.06
N TYR A 186 8.39 10.76 -2.16
CA TYR A 186 8.75 9.91 -3.30
C TYR A 186 9.65 10.60 -4.35
N PHE A 187 9.90 11.90 -4.19
CA PHE A 187 10.74 12.66 -5.11
C PHE A 187 11.71 13.59 -4.35
N PRO A 188 12.61 13.04 -3.50
CA PRO A 188 13.37 13.80 -2.50
C PRO A 188 14.39 14.80 -3.08
N ASN A 189 14.93 14.56 -4.27
CA ASN A 189 15.90 15.45 -4.91
C ASN A 189 15.26 16.60 -5.69
N PHE A 190 13.98 16.74 -5.56
CA PHE A 190 13.15 17.70 -6.26
C PHE A 190 13.26 19.13 -5.70
N VAL A 191 13.84 19.27 -4.50
CA VAL A 191 13.93 20.55 -3.77
C VAL A 191 14.72 21.63 -4.55
N SER A 192 15.67 21.25 -5.38
CA SER A 192 16.43 22.21 -6.21
C SER A 192 15.63 22.82 -7.36
N THR A 193 14.45 22.26 -7.68
CA THR A 193 13.52 22.72 -8.71
C THR A 193 12.12 22.97 -8.13
N ALA A 194 12.00 23.03 -6.80
CA ALA A 194 10.73 23.09 -6.08
C ALA A 194 9.86 24.29 -6.48
N ASP A 195 10.47 25.46 -6.72
CA ASP A 195 9.72 26.67 -7.11
C ASP A 195 8.94 26.45 -8.41
N ASN A 196 9.56 25.95 -9.46
CA ASN A 196 8.92 25.66 -10.74
C ASN A 196 7.84 24.56 -10.62
N PHE A 197 8.03 23.60 -9.70
CA PHE A 197 7.04 22.57 -9.48
C PHE A 197 5.82 23.11 -8.74
N ILE A 198 6.01 23.86 -7.67
CA ILE A 198 4.91 24.44 -6.89
C ILE A 198 4.06 25.34 -7.81
N GLU A 199 4.68 26.17 -8.63
CA GLU A 199 4.00 27.03 -9.59
C GLU A 199 3.20 26.23 -10.64
N SER A 200 3.73 25.08 -11.08
CA SER A 200 3.09 24.21 -12.08
C SER A 200 2.31 23.03 -11.49
N TYR A 201 2.10 23.00 -10.17
CA TYR A 201 1.55 21.83 -9.48
C TYR A 201 0.21 21.35 -10.04
N ASN A 202 -0.66 22.28 -10.47
CA ASN A 202 -1.95 21.96 -11.08
C ASN A 202 -1.85 21.16 -12.38
N HIS A 203 -0.70 21.12 -13.01
CA HIS A 203 -0.46 20.51 -14.32
C HIS A 203 0.10 19.09 -14.24
N TRP A 204 0.31 18.56 -13.04
CA TRP A 204 0.87 17.23 -12.84
C TRP A 204 -0.19 16.14 -12.69
N SER A 205 0.13 14.94 -13.14
CA SER A 205 -0.61 13.70 -12.95
C SER A 205 0.32 12.64 -12.37
N GLY A 206 -0.18 11.77 -11.49
CA GLY A 206 0.60 10.73 -10.85
C GLY A 206 0.04 9.33 -11.09
N ALA A 207 0.95 8.36 -11.21
CA ALA A 207 0.60 6.94 -11.28
C ALA A 207 1.65 6.08 -10.57
N ILE A 208 1.24 4.89 -10.16
CA ILE A 208 2.07 3.94 -9.43
C ILE A 208 2.03 2.56 -10.07
N VAL A 209 3.11 1.84 -9.83
CA VAL A 209 3.25 0.39 -10.07
C VAL A 209 3.14 -0.31 -8.73
N LEU A 210 2.24 -1.28 -8.62
CA LEU A 210 2.09 -2.15 -7.44
C LEU A 210 2.49 -3.56 -7.84
N THR A 211 3.54 -4.10 -7.25
CA THR A 211 4.14 -5.37 -7.66
C THR A 211 3.72 -6.51 -6.74
N SER A 212 3.21 -7.61 -7.31
CA SER A 212 3.06 -8.89 -6.60
C SER A 212 4.43 -9.45 -6.24
N ASP A 213 4.82 -9.37 -4.96
CA ASP A 213 6.18 -9.69 -4.56
C ASP A 213 6.40 -11.18 -4.22
N THR A 214 7.47 -11.74 -4.77
CA THR A 214 8.06 -13.02 -4.36
C THR A 214 9.03 -12.86 -3.20
N SER A 215 9.58 -11.66 -3.04
CA SER A 215 10.44 -11.25 -1.92
C SER A 215 9.75 -11.47 -0.58
N SER A 216 10.53 -11.64 0.47
CA SER A 216 9.99 -11.91 1.81
C SER A 216 10.81 -11.21 2.88
N GLY A 217 10.11 -10.57 3.80
CA GLY A 217 10.71 -9.92 4.97
C GLY A 217 10.45 -10.67 6.28
N SER A 218 10.90 -10.07 7.37
CA SER A 218 10.64 -10.59 8.72
C SER A 218 10.69 -9.46 9.75
N LEU A 219 10.02 -9.67 10.89
CA LEU A 219 10.14 -8.78 12.04
C LEU A 219 11.55 -8.82 12.64
N ILE A 220 11.91 -7.76 13.36
CA ILE A 220 13.17 -7.58 14.05
C ILE A 220 12.88 -7.43 15.55
N ASN A 221 13.62 -8.18 16.38
CA ASN A 221 13.62 -8.04 17.85
C ASN A 221 12.22 -8.11 18.51
N ASN A 222 11.35 -8.98 18.01
CA ASN A 222 9.97 -9.14 18.51
C ASN A 222 9.11 -7.85 18.50
N GLY A 223 9.59 -6.78 17.93
CA GLY A 223 8.88 -5.51 17.82
C GLY A 223 8.21 -5.31 16.48
N PRO A 224 7.49 -4.20 16.29
CA PRO A 224 6.85 -3.88 15.03
C PRO A 224 7.84 -3.41 13.94
N LEU A 225 9.14 -3.46 14.20
CA LEU A 225 10.18 -3.19 13.23
C LEU A 225 10.40 -4.41 12.34
N TRP A 226 10.72 -4.17 11.08
CA TRP A 226 10.87 -5.22 10.08
C TRP A 226 12.03 -4.94 9.12
N LYS A 227 12.53 -6.00 8.51
CA LYS A 227 13.46 -5.93 7.37
C LYS A 227 12.81 -6.57 6.16
N TYR A 228 13.06 -5.97 5.01
CA TYR A 228 12.61 -6.47 3.72
C TYR A 228 13.65 -6.12 2.66
N THR A 229 13.92 -7.03 1.75
CA THR A 229 14.82 -6.80 0.62
C THR A 229 14.14 -7.29 -0.64
N LEU A 230 13.99 -6.38 -1.59
CA LEU A 230 13.46 -6.70 -2.91
C LEU A 230 14.47 -7.60 -3.64
N ASN A 231 14.02 -8.68 -4.26
CA ASN A 231 14.85 -9.50 -5.14
C ASN A 231 14.85 -8.94 -6.57
N ASP A 232 15.73 -9.47 -7.43
CA ASP A 232 15.86 -8.99 -8.81
C ASP A 232 14.62 -9.28 -9.66
N PHE A 233 13.89 -10.37 -9.39
CA PHE A 233 12.68 -10.72 -10.09
C PHE A 233 11.58 -9.66 -9.88
N ASP A 234 11.34 -9.30 -8.63
CA ASP A 234 10.34 -8.28 -8.28
C ASP A 234 10.79 -6.88 -8.71
N ASN A 235 12.11 -6.58 -8.58
CA ASN A 235 12.68 -5.32 -9.07
C ASN A 235 12.46 -5.15 -10.58
N ASN A 236 12.66 -6.21 -11.37
CA ASN A 236 12.43 -6.16 -12.81
C ASN A 236 10.97 -5.92 -13.17
N HIS A 237 10.00 -6.46 -12.39
CA HIS A 237 8.59 -6.16 -12.57
C HIS A 237 8.27 -4.68 -12.25
N LEU A 238 8.87 -4.12 -11.19
CA LEU A 238 8.73 -2.69 -10.89
C LEU A 238 9.27 -1.81 -12.03
N LEU A 239 10.49 -2.11 -12.51
CA LEU A 239 11.12 -1.34 -13.59
C LEU A 239 10.32 -1.41 -14.88
N ASP A 240 9.84 -2.60 -15.23
CA ASP A 240 8.98 -2.78 -16.40
C ASP A 240 7.68 -1.97 -16.26
N GLY A 241 7.00 -2.03 -15.12
CA GLY A 241 5.80 -1.25 -14.87
C GLY A 241 6.05 0.27 -14.91
N LEU A 242 7.19 0.74 -14.38
CA LEU A 242 7.59 2.14 -14.49
C LEU A 242 7.77 2.57 -15.95
N THR A 243 8.37 1.71 -16.80
CA THR A 243 8.51 2.01 -18.23
C THR A 243 7.16 2.06 -18.95
N GLN A 244 6.19 1.19 -18.58
CA GLN A 244 4.84 1.26 -19.14
C GLN A 244 4.14 2.58 -18.78
N LEU A 245 4.25 3.06 -17.54
CA LEU A 245 3.69 4.34 -17.13
C LEU A 245 4.38 5.51 -17.84
N VAL A 246 5.71 5.52 -17.93
CA VAL A 246 6.47 6.56 -18.63
C VAL A 246 6.08 6.62 -20.10
N ARG A 247 6.02 5.45 -20.79
CA ARG A 247 5.59 5.38 -22.19
C ARG A 247 4.17 5.89 -22.37
N SER A 248 3.24 5.52 -21.51
CA SER A 248 1.85 5.97 -21.58
C SER A 248 1.74 7.48 -21.41
N TYR A 249 2.40 8.06 -20.43
CA TYR A 249 2.42 9.50 -20.24
C TYR A 249 3.09 10.25 -21.41
N TYR A 250 4.18 9.70 -21.95
CA TYR A 250 4.82 10.26 -23.15
C TYR A 250 3.88 10.29 -24.34
N LEU A 251 3.14 9.21 -24.60
CA LEU A 251 2.15 9.10 -25.68
C LEU A 251 0.94 10.02 -25.46
N ALA A 252 0.58 10.28 -24.22
CA ALA A 252 -0.46 11.24 -23.84
C ALA A 252 -0.02 12.71 -24.02
N GLY A 253 1.24 12.97 -24.38
CA GLY A 253 1.77 14.31 -24.63
C GLY A 253 2.37 14.99 -23.41
N ALA A 254 2.87 14.24 -22.42
CA ALA A 254 3.56 14.84 -21.27
C ALA A 254 4.78 15.67 -21.71
N GLU A 255 4.94 16.85 -21.11
CA GLU A 255 6.09 17.73 -21.31
C GLU A 255 7.28 17.36 -20.44
N GLU A 256 7.01 16.87 -19.21
CA GLU A 256 8.01 16.41 -18.27
C GLU A 256 7.55 15.10 -17.62
N ILE A 257 8.48 14.18 -17.35
CA ILE A 257 8.19 12.92 -16.66
C ILE A 257 9.26 12.67 -15.60
N MET A 258 8.83 12.41 -14.38
CA MET A 258 9.69 12.04 -13.26
C MET A 258 9.43 10.61 -12.81
N VAL A 259 10.51 9.88 -12.48
CA VAL A 259 10.44 8.53 -11.91
C VAL A 259 10.98 8.57 -10.49
N SER A 260 10.26 7.90 -9.58
CA SER A 260 10.58 7.81 -8.14
C SER A 260 11.83 6.96 -7.91
N ALA A 261 12.98 7.58 -8.06
CA ALA A 261 14.32 6.99 -7.90
C ALA A 261 15.22 7.93 -7.11
N SER A 262 16.38 7.47 -6.67
CA SER A 262 17.39 8.29 -6.02
C SER A 262 18.75 8.16 -6.75
N PRO A 263 19.21 9.23 -7.41
CA PRO A 263 18.51 10.50 -7.62
C PRO A 263 17.25 10.35 -8.46
N THR A 264 16.31 11.30 -8.33
CA THR A 264 15.11 11.36 -9.17
C THR A 264 15.50 11.40 -10.63
N MET A 265 14.94 10.53 -11.45
CA MET A 265 15.12 10.54 -12.89
C MET A 265 14.08 11.47 -13.49
N HIS A 266 14.53 12.39 -14.34
CA HIS A 266 13.68 13.42 -14.92
C HIS A 266 13.94 13.53 -16.42
N TRP A 267 12.89 13.36 -17.21
CA TRP A 267 12.87 13.55 -18.66
C TRP A 267 12.04 14.79 -19.01
N LYS A 268 12.48 15.53 -20.02
CA LYS A 268 11.77 16.69 -20.54
C LYS A 268 11.73 16.67 -22.07
N ARG A 269 10.55 16.94 -22.62
CA ARG A 269 10.31 16.88 -24.07
C ARG A 269 11.20 17.83 -24.88
N ASN A 270 11.52 18.99 -24.34
CA ASN A 270 12.31 20.04 -25.01
C ASN A 270 13.84 19.87 -24.80
N GLU A 271 14.27 18.93 -24.00
CA GLU A 271 15.67 18.53 -23.86
C GLU A 271 15.90 17.33 -24.80
N ASN A 272 17.00 17.33 -25.56
CA ASN A 272 17.25 16.39 -26.67
C ASN A 272 17.43 14.91 -26.27
N GLU A 273 16.85 14.45 -25.16
CA GLU A 273 16.89 13.06 -24.75
C GLU A 273 15.73 12.28 -25.41
N ASP A 274 16.08 11.23 -26.17
CA ASP A 274 15.10 10.30 -26.73
C ASP A 274 14.39 9.55 -25.58
N ILE A 275 13.08 9.39 -25.70
CA ILE A 275 12.28 8.64 -24.72
C ILE A 275 12.75 7.19 -24.59
N GLU A 276 13.17 6.52 -25.67
CA GLU A 276 13.65 5.15 -25.63
C GLU A 276 14.99 5.05 -24.88
N GLU A 277 15.84 6.06 -24.97
CA GLU A 277 17.05 6.15 -24.15
C GLU A 277 16.69 6.29 -22.66
N PHE A 278 15.72 7.15 -22.33
CA PHE A 278 15.24 7.31 -20.96
C PHE A 278 14.64 6.02 -20.40
N LEU A 279 13.80 5.31 -21.17
CA LEU A 279 13.25 4.00 -20.78
C LEU A 279 14.37 2.97 -20.53
N SER A 280 15.39 2.95 -21.36
CA SER A 280 16.55 2.07 -21.21
C SER A 280 17.33 2.37 -19.91
N LYS A 281 17.46 3.64 -19.56
CA LYS A 281 18.06 4.07 -18.27
C LYS A 281 17.25 3.56 -17.07
N ILE A 282 15.90 3.60 -17.13
CA ILE A 282 15.04 3.04 -16.07
C ILE A 282 15.29 1.53 -15.93
N LEU A 283 15.25 0.79 -17.03
CA LEU A 283 15.49 -0.66 -17.01
C LEU A 283 16.89 -1.05 -16.53
N SER A 284 17.86 -0.14 -16.62
CA SER A 284 19.22 -0.34 -16.14
C SER A 284 19.42 -0.10 -14.63
N ILE A 285 18.38 0.34 -13.91
CA ILE A 285 18.46 0.59 -12.47
C ILE A 285 18.76 -0.74 -11.75
N LYS A 286 19.92 -0.82 -11.12
CA LYS A 286 20.31 -1.98 -10.33
C LYS A 286 19.47 -2.07 -9.06
N ASN A 287 19.12 -3.29 -8.68
CA ASN A 287 18.49 -3.59 -7.39
C ASN A 287 19.51 -3.34 -6.25
N GLN A 288 19.55 -2.13 -5.78
CA GLN A 288 20.43 -1.68 -4.69
C GLN A 288 19.59 -0.86 -3.70
N PRO A 289 19.93 -0.89 -2.41
CA PRO A 289 19.28 -0.06 -1.40
C PRO A 289 19.20 1.41 -1.84
N TYR A 290 18.03 2.00 -1.64
CA TYR A 290 17.75 3.41 -1.91
C TYR A 290 17.83 3.86 -3.39
N ARG A 291 17.94 2.95 -4.35
CA ARG A 291 17.93 3.31 -5.79
C ARG A 291 16.51 3.58 -6.31
N LEU A 292 15.54 2.75 -5.93
CA LEU A 292 14.11 3.03 -6.09
C LEU A 292 13.55 3.46 -4.74
N LEU A 293 12.69 4.46 -4.75
CA LEU A 293 11.91 4.82 -3.58
C LEU A 293 10.68 3.93 -3.56
N LEU A 294 10.58 3.13 -2.52
CA LEU A 294 9.52 2.14 -2.38
C LEU A 294 8.57 2.53 -1.25
N GLY A 295 7.29 2.39 -1.51
CA GLY A 295 6.23 2.45 -0.51
C GLY A 295 5.53 1.11 -0.37
N SER A 296 4.75 0.98 0.68
CA SER A 296 3.83 -0.14 0.87
C SER A 296 2.67 0.26 1.76
N ALA A 297 1.47 -0.19 1.41
CA ALA A 297 0.27 -0.07 2.22
C ALA A 297 -0.41 -1.45 2.46
N HIS A 298 0.25 -2.54 2.07
CA HIS A 298 -0.34 -3.88 2.02
C HIS A 298 0.57 -4.93 2.68
N GLN A 299 0.98 -4.67 3.93
CA GLN A 299 1.79 -5.62 4.70
C GLN A 299 0.94 -6.85 5.07
N MET A 300 1.49 -8.06 4.82
CA MET A 300 0.79 -9.32 5.11
C MET A 300 1.74 -10.50 5.32
N GLY A 301 1.21 -11.62 5.83
CA GLY A 301 1.85 -12.93 5.81
C GLY A 301 2.75 -13.27 7.00
N THR A 302 2.84 -12.41 8.02
CA THR A 302 3.75 -12.61 9.18
C THR A 302 3.24 -13.60 10.24
N ALA A 303 1.97 -13.98 10.14
CA ALA A 303 1.36 -15.05 10.94
C ALA A 303 0.45 -15.92 10.03
N ARG A 304 0.97 -16.29 8.87
CA ARG A 304 0.22 -16.92 7.78
C ARG A 304 -0.51 -18.19 8.19
N MET A 305 -1.65 -18.40 7.55
CA MET A 305 -2.49 -19.59 7.71
C MET A 305 -1.89 -20.80 6.96
N ASN A 306 -1.85 -21.95 7.62
CA ASN A 306 -1.56 -23.24 7.02
C ASN A 306 -2.01 -24.37 7.96
N PRO A 307 -2.62 -25.46 7.46
CA PRO A 307 -3.02 -26.59 8.32
C PRO A 307 -1.82 -27.30 8.97
N ASP A 308 -0.62 -27.25 8.38
CA ASP A 308 0.60 -27.75 9.00
C ASP A 308 1.23 -26.66 9.91
N PRO A 309 1.35 -26.90 11.24
CA PRO A 309 1.93 -25.91 12.17
C PRO A 309 3.41 -25.60 11.93
N LYS A 310 4.11 -26.41 11.12
CA LYS A 310 5.48 -26.09 10.68
C LYS A 310 5.52 -25.06 9.56
N LEU A 311 4.43 -24.91 8.82
CA LEU A 311 4.31 -24.05 7.64
C LEU A 311 3.43 -22.83 7.87
N GLY A 312 2.64 -22.79 8.95
CA GLY A 312 1.80 -21.66 9.32
C GLY A 312 1.75 -21.42 10.82
N VAL A 313 1.18 -20.29 11.20
CA VAL A 313 0.96 -19.87 12.59
C VAL A 313 -0.46 -20.20 13.03
N THR A 314 -1.41 -20.13 12.10
CA THR A 314 -2.81 -20.51 12.33
C THR A 314 -3.23 -21.66 11.44
N ASP A 315 -4.26 -22.39 11.87
CA ASP A 315 -5.01 -23.30 11.01
C ASP A 315 -5.92 -22.53 10.02
N ILE A 316 -6.74 -23.27 9.26
CA ILE A 316 -7.63 -22.69 8.23
C ILE A 316 -8.81 -21.90 8.82
N ASP A 317 -9.09 -22.04 10.10
CA ASP A 317 -10.13 -21.30 10.83
C ASP A 317 -9.57 -20.08 11.57
N GLY A 318 -8.28 -19.75 11.35
CA GLY A 318 -7.58 -18.65 11.98
C GLY A 318 -7.17 -18.91 13.43
N LYS A 319 -7.35 -20.14 13.96
CA LYS A 319 -6.94 -20.50 15.31
C LYS A 319 -5.43 -20.68 15.37
N VAL A 320 -4.80 -20.08 16.36
CA VAL A 320 -3.34 -20.18 16.56
C VAL A 320 -2.97 -21.60 16.97
N HIS A 321 -2.04 -22.23 16.24
CA HIS A 321 -1.61 -23.59 16.51
C HIS A 321 -1.08 -23.77 17.94
N GLY A 322 -1.57 -24.80 18.63
CA GLY A 322 -1.17 -25.11 20.01
C GLY A 322 -1.78 -24.17 21.08
N LEU A 323 -2.68 -23.27 20.71
CA LEU A 323 -3.47 -22.47 21.65
C LEU A 323 -4.97 -22.78 21.51
N ASP A 324 -5.67 -22.89 22.65
CA ASP A 324 -7.05 -23.35 22.66
C ASP A 324 -8.07 -22.27 22.29
N ASN A 325 -7.76 -20.99 22.60
CA ASN A 325 -8.71 -19.89 22.56
C ASN A 325 -8.14 -18.59 21.96
N VAL A 326 -7.07 -18.69 21.18
CA VAL A 326 -6.46 -17.53 20.50
C VAL A 326 -6.63 -17.66 18.99
N TYR A 327 -7.13 -16.61 18.36
CA TYR A 327 -7.39 -16.52 16.93
C TYR A 327 -6.75 -15.28 16.32
N ILE A 328 -6.45 -15.32 15.04
CA ILE A 328 -5.97 -14.17 14.24
C ILE A 328 -6.98 -13.92 13.13
N VAL A 329 -7.44 -12.67 13.03
CA VAL A 329 -8.42 -12.22 12.02
C VAL A 329 -7.92 -10.90 11.40
N ASP A 330 -6.79 -10.98 10.71
CA ASP A 330 -6.20 -9.86 9.97
C ASP A 330 -5.34 -10.37 8.81
N SER A 331 -4.55 -9.51 8.19
CA SER A 331 -3.67 -9.87 7.05
C SER A 331 -2.31 -10.46 7.46
N SER A 332 -2.07 -10.65 8.73
CA SER A 332 -0.80 -11.24 9.18
C SER A 332 -0.74 -12.73 8.86
#